data_1546002f87ea7e2a195ed16ed43447a6
#
_entry.id   1546002f87ea7e2a195ed16ed43447a6
#
_cell.length_a   1.000
_cell.length_b   1.000
_cell.length_c   1.000
_cell.angle_alpha   90.00
_cell.angle_beta   90.00
_cell.angle_gamma   90.00
#
_symmetry.space_group_name_H-M   'P 1'
#
loop_
_entity.id
_entity.type
_entity.pdbx_description
1 polymer ?
#
loop_
_entity_poly.entity_id
_entity_poly.type
_entity_poly.pdbx_seq_one_letter_code
_entity_poly.pdbx_strand_id
1 'polypeptide(L)'
;VLFRSLIMWLFGWLGRRGKVISTPKKIAIGMGVAGVAYLFMTLFSLGEGYPSGTEFRDMTAAGADVVKAGWWVLILYYFFMTVAELFISPLGLSFVSKVAPKNMQGLCQGLWLGATAVGNLLLWVGPLIYNNYPIWVAWAVFFGVCIISMGAMLAMLKWLERVTA
;
A
#
# COMPACT_ATOMS: atom_id res chain seq x y z
N VAL A 1 -10.10 3.59 -15.70
CA VAL A 1 -10.99 2.57 -16.29
C VAL A 1 -10.18 1.39 -16.82
N LEU A 2 -9.13 1.59 -17.63
CA LEU A 2 -8.34 0.54 -18.27
C LEU A 2 -7.67 -0.42 -17.26
N PHE A 3 -7.06 0.09 -16.20
CA PHE A 3 -6.40 -0.75 -15.17
C PHE A 3 -7.39 -1.64 -14.40
N ARG A 4 -8.58 -1.13 -14.08
CA ARG A 4 -9.64 -1.93 -13.46
C ARG A 4 -10.06 -3.10 -14.37
N SER A 5 -10.23 -2.83 -15.65
CA SER A 5 -10.56 -3.86 -16.64
C SER A 5 -9.47 -4.91 -16.77
N LEU A 6 -8.20 -4.50 -16.75
CA LEU A 6 -7.05 -5.40 -16.82
C LEU A 6 -6.95 -6.32 -15.60
N ILE A 7 -7.18 -5.79 -14.41
CA ILE A 7 -7.19 -6.60 -13.17
C ILE A 7 -8.39 -7.56 -13.14
N MET A 8 -9.58 -7.11 -13.56
CA MET A 8 -10.74 -7.97 -13.68
C MET A 8 -10.52 -9.08 -14.71
N TRP A 9 -9.89 -8.77 -15.83
CA TRP A 9 -9.49 -9.75 -16.83
C TRP A 9 -8.47 -10.76 -16.29
N LEU A 10 -7.46 -10.31 -15.57
CA LEU A 10 -6.43 -11.15 -14.94
C LEU A 10 -7.06 -12.13 -13.95
N PHE A 11 -7.95 -11.67 -13.05
CA PHE A 11 -8.65 -12.54 -12.11
C PHE A 11 -9.66 -13.47 -12.80
N GLY A 12 -10.31 -13.02 -13.87
CA GLY A 12 -11.18 -13.87 -14.68
C GLY A 12 -10.38 -14.98 -15.38
N TRP A 13 -9.18 -14.68 -15.85
CA TRP A 13 -8.27 -15.66 -16.43
C TRP A 13 -7.73 -16.67 -15.40
N LEU A 14 -7.33 -16.20 -14.20
CA LEU A 14 -6.92 -17.07 -13.10
C LEU A 14 -8.09 -17.97 -12.63
N GLY A 15 -9.29 -17.43 -12.54
CA GLY A 15 -10.49 -18.17 -12.17
C GLY A 15 -10.82 -19.29 -13.17
N ARG A 16 -10.62 -19.06 -14.47
CA ARG A 16 -10.79 -20.07 -15.53
C ARG A 16 -9.77 -21.21 -15.43
N ARG A 17 -8.61 -20.99 -14.82
CA ARG A 17 -7.60 -22.02 -14.52
C ARG A 17 -7.85 -22.78 -13.21
N GLY A 18 -9.03 -22.67 -12.62
CA GLY A 18 -9.40 -23.37 -11.37
C GLY A 18 -8.76 -22.83 -10.09
N LYS A 19 -8.05 -21.70 -10.16
CA LYS A 19 -7.46 -21.03 -8.99
C LYS A 19 -8.37 -19.91 -8.53
N VAL A 20 -9.43 -20.24 -7.78
CA VAL A 20 -10.28 -19.23 -7.13
C VAL A 20 -9.54 -18.67 -5.92
N ILE A 21 -9.07 -17.45 -6.03
CA ILE A 21 -8.41 -16.74 -4.93
C ILE A 21 -9.48 -16.04 -4.11
N SER A 22 -9.56 -16.33 -2.81
CA SER A 22 -10.51 -15.68 -1.89
C SER A 22 -10.27 -14.16 -1.80
N THR A 23 -11.34 -13.41 -1.50
CA THR A 23 -11.24 -11.93 -1.39
C THR A 23 -10.19 -11.47 -0.38
N PRO A 24 -10.09 -12.07 0.84
CA PRO A 24 -9.03 -11.73 1.78
C PRO A 24 -7.61 -11.96 1.23
N LYS A 25 -7.39 -13.02 0.46
CA LYS A 25 -6.09 -13.27 -0.20
C LYS A 25 -5.74 -12.19 -1.22
N LYS A 26 -6.73 -11.74 -1.99
CA LYS A 26 -6.52 -10.64 -2.95
C LYS A 26 -6.11 -9.34 -2.27
N ILE A 27 -6.73 -9.02 -1.11
CA ILE A 27 -6.38 -7.85 -0.31
C ILE A 27 -4.95 -8.00 0.24
N ALA A 28 -4.57 -9.17 0.76
CA ALA A 28 -3.22 -9.44 1.23
C ALA A 28 -2.17 -9.29 0.10
N ILE A 29 -2.49 -9.74 -1.12
CA ILE A 29 -1.63 -9.53 -2.30
C ILE A 29 -1.46 -8.03 -2.58
N GLY A 30 -2.54 -7.24 -2.50
CA GLY A 30 -2.48 -5.79 -2.65
C GLY A 30 -1.55 -5.13 -1.63
N MET A 31 -1.63 -5.53 -0.35
CA MET A 31 -0.70 -5.07 0.70
C MET A 31 0.75 -5.46 0.39
N GLY A 32 0.98 -6.68 -0.13
CA GLY A 32 2.29 -7.13 -0.58
C GLY A 32 2.85 -6.28 -1.73
N VAL A 33 2.02 -5.94 -2.71
CA VAL A 33 2.42 -5.07 -3.84
C VAL A 33 2.79 -3.67 -3.35
N ALA A 34 2.03 -3.09 -2.39
CA ALA A 34 2.39 -1.83 -1.75
C ALA A 34 3.73 -1.95 -1.00
N GLY A 35 3.95 -3.06 -0.28
CA GLY A 35 5.21 -3.36 0.37
C GLY A 35 6.38 -3.38 -0.62
N VAL A 36 6.22 -4.02 -1.78
CA VAL A 36 7.26 -4.03 -2.84
C VAL A 36 7.57 -2.61 -3.33
N ALA A 37 6.56 -1.74 -3.49
CA ALA A 37 6.77 -0.35 -3.88
C ALA A 37 7.62 0.41 -2.85
N TYR A 38 7.31 0.27 -1.55
CA TYR A 38 8.08 0.89 -0.48
C TYR A 38 9.48 0.29 -0.32
N LEU A 39 9.63 -1.03 -0.49
CA LEU A 39 10.93 -1.69 -0.49
C LEU A 39 11.80 -1.16 -1.62
N PHE A 40 11.25 -1.02 -2.83
CA PHE A 40 11.95 -0.44 -3.97
C PHE A 40 12.47 0.96 -3.64
N MET A 41 11.63 1.84 -3.08
CA MET A 41 12.04 3.20 -2.68
C MET A 41 13.08 3.18 -1.56
N THR A 42 12.97 2.26 -0.61
CA THR A 42 13.95 2.08 0.47
C THR A 42 15.32 1.72 -0.10
N LEU A 43 15.38 0.69 -0.96
CA LEU A 43 16.63 0.22 -1.54
C LEU A 43 17.25 1.26 -2.48
N PHE A 44 16.43 1.93 -3.28
CA PHE A 44 16.88 3.01 -4.14
C PHE A 44 17.47 4.18 -3.33
N SER A 45 16.76 4.63 -2.30
CA SER A 45 17.19 5.73 -1.44
C SER A 45 18.44 5.40 -0.62
N LEU A 46 18.58 4.12 -0.21
CA LEU A 46 19.75 3.63 0.50
C LEU A 46 20.97 3.54 -0.45
N GLY A 47 20.77 3.08 -1.68
CA GLY A 47 21.83 2.95 -2.69
C GLY A 47 22.42 4.30 -3.11
N GLU A 48 21.59 5.33 -3.22
CA GLU A 48 22.02 6.71 -3.53
C GLU A 48 22.54 7.47 -2.30
N GLY A 49 22.34 6.92 -1.08
CA GLY A 49 22.82 7.53 0.15
C GLY A 49 22.18 8.88 0.49
N TYR A 50 20.89 9.06 0.16
CA TYR A 50 20.18 10.32 0.42
C TYR A 50 20.18 10.67 1.92
N PRO A 51 20.58 11.93 2.27
CA PRO A 51 20.50 12.45 3.62
C PRO A 51 19.05 12.67 4.07
N SER A 52 18.83 13.35 5.18
CA SER A 52 17.49 13.78 5.59
C SER A 52 16.89 14.78 4.60
N GLY A 53 15.56 14.87 4.55
CA GLY A 53 14.88 15.79 3.63
C GLY A 53 15.20 17.27 3.87
N THR A 54 15.55 17.64 5.11
CA THR A 54 16.04 19.01 5.46
C THR A 54 17.43 19.25 4.87
N GLU A 55 18.38 18.37 5.14
CA GLU A 55 19.74 18.47 4.59
C GLU A 55 19.76 18.46 3.08
N PHE A 56 18.94 17.61 2.44
CA PHE A 56 18.80 17.56 0.98
C PHE A 56 18.34 18.92 0.40
N ARG A 57 17.38 19.58 1.08
CA ARG A 57 16.92 20.93 0.66
C ARG A 57 17.98 21.99 0.86
N ASP A 58 18.69 21.97 1.99
CA ASP A 58 19.73 22.92 2.31
C ASP A 58 20.92 22.79 1.34
N MET A 59 21.34 21.57 1.02
CA MET A 59 22.37 21.29 0.02
C MET A 59 21.94 21.79 -1.38
N THR A 60 20.68 21.57 -1.75
CA THR A 60 20.14 22.05 -3.04
C THR A 60 20.08 23.58 -3.08
N ALA A 61 19.69 24.23 -1.98
CA ALA A 61 19.64 25.68 -1.87
C ALA A 61 21.03 26.31 -1.89
N ALA A 62 22.04 25.63 -1.34
CA ALA A 62 23.44 26.05 -1.38
C ALA A 62 24.11 25.83 -2.77
N GLY A 63 23.38 25.32 -3.76
CA GLY A 63 23.91 25.06 -5.09
C GLY A 63 24.82 23.83 -5.19
N ALA A 64 24.78 22.94 -4.21
CA ALA A 64 25.50 21.68 -4.26
C ALA A 64 24.90 20.75 -5.35
N ASP A 65 25.77 20.00 -6.01
CA ASP A 65 25.35 19.04 -7.05
C ASP A 65 24.77 17.80 -6.37
N VAL A 66 23.45 17.80 -6.15
CA VAL A 66 22.73 16.72 -5.47
C VAL A 66 22.15 15.79 -6.51
N VAL A 67 22.45 14.50 -6.41
CA VAL A 67 21.87 13.48 -7.29
C VAL A 67 20.36 13.42 -7.05
N LYS A 68 19.58 13.78 -8.07
CA LYS A 68 18.11 13.73 -8.02
C LYS A 68 17.63 12.41 -8.58
N ALA A 69 16.62 11.84 -7.94
CA ALA A 69 15.96 10.64 -8.47
C ALA A 69 15.42 10.89 -9.89
N GLY A 70 15.69 9.95 -10.79
CA GLY A 70 15.17 10.02 -12.14
C GLY A 70 13.64 9.91 -12.17
N TRP A 71 12.99 10.57 -13.13
CA TRP A 71 11.52 10.54 -13.27
C TRP A 71 10.93 9.12 -13.38
N TRP A 72 11.68 8.16 -13.90
CA TRP A 72 11.28 6.76 -14.04
C TRP A 72 11.08 6.07 -12.67
N VAL A 73 11.81 6.47 -11.62
CA VAL A 73 11.68 5.95 -10.25
C VAL A 73 10.28 6.26 -9.73
N LEU A 74 9.82 7.49 -9.92
CA LEU A 74 8.48 7.92 -9.52
C LEU A 74 7.39 7.18 -10.31
N ILE A 75 7.56 7.03 -11.63
CA ILE A 75 6.60 6.30 -12.46
C ILE A 75 6.47 4.86 -11.98
N LEU A 76 7.58 4.19 -11.72
CA LEU A 76 7.58 2.79 -11.27
C LEU A 76 6.93 2.67 -9.87
N TYR A 77 7.27 3.56 -8.95
CA TYR A 77 6.66 3.62 -7.63
C TYR A 77 5.14 3.81 -7.71
N TYR A 78 4.67 4.82 -8.45
CA TYR A 78 3.25 5.09 -8.62
C TYR A 78 2.51 3.96 -9.35
N PHE A 79 3.16 3.28 -10.28
CA PHE A 79 2.59 2.11 -10.93
C PHE A 79 2.26 1.01 -9.90
N PHE A 80 3.21 0.63 -9.05
CA PHE A 80 2.97 -0.37 -8.02
C PHE A 80 1.93 0.10 -6.99
N MET A 81 1.97 1.36 -6.57
CA MET A 81 0.99 1.91 -5.65
C MET A 81 -0.43 1.91 -6.23
N THR A 82 -0.59 2.28 -7.48
CA THR A 82 -1.90 2.23 -8.17
C THR A 82 -2.42 0.80 -8.27
N VAL A 83 -1.54 -0.16 -8.59
CA VAL A 83 -1.93 -1.58 -8.61
C VAL A 83 -2.37 -2.03 -7.22
N ALA A 84 -1.62 -1.70 -6.17
CA ALA A 84 -1.97 -2.04 -4.79
C ALA A 84 -3.33 -1.44 -4.38
N GLU A 85 -3.59 -0.19 -4.72
CA GLU A 85 -4.86 0.50 -4.44
C GLU A 85 -6.05 -0.19 -5.10
N LEU A 86 -5.91 -0.61 -6.36
CA LEU A 86 -6.95 -1.35 -7.08
C LEU A 86 -7.30 -2.70 -6.43
N PHE A 87 -6.34 -3.31 -5.73
CA PHE A 87 -6.61 -4.52 -4.96
C PHE A 87 -7.25 -4.24 -3.61
N ILE A 88 -6.85 -3.17 -2.92
CA ILE A 88 -7.26 -2.90 -1.54
C ILE A 88 -8.62 -2.19 -1.49
N SER A 89 -8.78 -1.08 -2.21
CA SER A 89 -9.93 -0.20 -2.07
C SER A 89 -11.26 -0.85 -2.49
N PRO A 90 -11.45 -1.35 -3.72
CA PRO A 90 -12.72 -1.92 -4.12
C PRO A 90 -13.00 -3.27 -3.49
N LEU A 91 -11.97 -4.09 -3.27
CA LEU A 91 -12.15 -5.40 -2.67
C LEU A 91 -12.39 -5.31 -1.17
N GLY A 92 -11.77 -4.36 -0.46
CA GLY A 92 -12.00 -4.12 0.95
C GLY A 92 -13.44 -3.70 1.23
N LEU A 93 -13.97 -2.72 0.50
CA LEU A 93 -15.35 -2.28 0.67
C LEU A 93 -16.36 -3.39 0.31
N SER A 94 -16.11 -4.13 -0.76
CA SER A 94 -16.92 -5.29 -1.15
C SER A 94 -16.88 -6.41 -0.10
N PHE A 95 -15.72 -6.64 0.51
CA PHE A 95 -15.54 -7.63 1.57
C PHE A 95 -16.36 -7.25 2.81
N VAL A 96 -16.23 -6.02 3.28
CA VAL A 96 -17.00 -5.49 4.42
C VAL A 96 -18.49 -5.63 4.18
N SER A 97 -18.98 -5.30 2.98
CA SER A 97 -20.40 -5.44 2.63
C SER A 97 -20.92 -6.88 2.67
N LYS A 98 -20.04 -7.87 2.39
CA LYS A 98 -20.39 -9.29 2.41
C LYS A 98 -20.43 -9.89 3.80
N VAL A 99 -19.49 -9.45 4.67
CA VAL A 99 -19.32 -9.99 6.03
C VAL A 99 -20.27 -9.32 7.02
N ALA A 100 -20.62 -8.08 6.80
CA ALA A 100 -21.47 -7.29 7.68
C ALA A 100 -22.91 -7.84 7.72
N PRO A 101 -23.53 -7.96 8.91
CA PRO A 101 -24.94 -8.26 9.05
C PRO A 101 -25.80 -7.24 8.28
N LYS A 102 -26.91 -7.69 7.67
CA LYS A 102 -27.75 -6.85 6.81
C LYS A 102 -28.23 -5.55 7.47
N ASN A 103 -28.51 -5.59 8.78
CA ASN A 103 -28.94 -4.46 9.57
C ASN A 103 -27.79 -3.51 10.01
N MET A 104 -26.53 -3.89 9.83
CA MET A 104 -25.35 -3.12 10.28
C MET A 104 -24.38 -2.79 9.12
N GLN A 105 -24.75 -3.04 7.89
CA GLN A 105 -23.86 -2.81 6.73
C GLN A 105 -23.35 -1.37 6.65
N GLY A 106 -24.23 -0.38 6.88
CA GLY A 106 -23.83 1.03 6.89
C GLY A 106 -22.82 1.35 7.99
N LEU A 107 -23.01 0.79 9.20
CA LEU A 107 -22.07 0.96 10.31
C LEU A 107 -20.70 0.35 9.98
N CYS A 108 -20.67 -0.87 9.48
CA CYS A 108 -19.43 -1.55 9.11
C CYS A 108 -18.67 -0.84 7.98
N GLN A 109 -19.37 -0.32 6.98
CA GLN A 109 -18.77 0.50 5.93
C GLN A 109 -18.26 1.84 6.48
N GLY A 110 -19.00 2.47 7.38
CA GLY A 110 -18.56 3.68 8.09
C GLY A 110 -17.29 3.45 8.90
N LEU A 111 -17.19 2.32 9.61
CA LEU A 111 -15.97 1.93 10.34
C LEU A 111 -14.78 1.69 9.41
N TRP A 112 -14.99 1.08 8.24
CA TRP A 112 -13.96 0.92 7.22
C TRP A 112 -13.42 2.27 6.74
N LEU A 113 -14.31 3.21 6.41
CA LEU A 113 -13.93 4.56 6.03
C LEU A 113 -13.29 5.34 7.19
N GLY A 114 -13.77 5.13 8.42
CA GLY A 114 -13.18 5.68 9.64
C GLY A 114 -11.74 5.20 9.85
N ALA A 115 -11.47 3.91 9.64
CA ALA A 115 -10.11 3.36 9.69
C ALA A 115 -9.20 4.02 8.64
N THR A 116 -9.71 4.26 7.43
CA THR A 116 -8.99 5.01 6.38
C THR A 116 -8.70 6.45 6.82
N ALA A 117 -9.66 7.12 7.44
CA ALA A 117 -9.48 8.47 7.96
C ALA A 117 -8.40 8.53 9.05
N VAL A 118 -8.38 7.56 9.97
CA VAL A 118 -7.33 7.43 10.99
C VAL A 118 -5.96 7.19 10.33
N GLY A 119 -5.89 6.33 9.30
CA GLY A 119 -4.67 6.14 8.51
C GLY A 119 -4.16 7.45 7.89
N ASN A 120 -5.06 8.24 7.32
CA ASN A 120 -4.72 9.55 6.75
C ASN A 120 -4.24 10.55 7.81
N LEU A 121 -4.82 10.52 9.03
CA LEU A 121 -4.31 11.33 10.13
C LEU A 121 -2.87 10.96 10.52
N LEU A 122 -2.50 9.68 10.43
CA LEU A 122 -1.15 9.23 10.75
C LEU A 122 -0.12 9.58 9.66
N LEU A 123 -0.54 10.07 8.49
CA LEU A 123 0.39 10.47 7.42
C LEU A 123 1.34 11.61 7.83
N TRP A 124 1.00 12.42 8.85
CA TRP A 124 1.88 13.47 9.37
C TRP A 124 3.21 12.93 9.93
N VAL A 125 3.23 11.65 10.34
CA VAL A 125 4.45 10.96 10.78
C VAL A 125 5.48 10.86 9.65
N GLY A 126 5.03 10.74 8.40
CA GLY A 126 5.91 10.67 7.24
C GLY A 126 6.85 11.87 7.11
N PRO A 127 6.35 13.11 7.04
CA PRO A 127 7.18 14.31 7.04
C PRO A 127 8.11 14.46 8.27
N LEU A 128 7.68 14.02 9.46
CA LEU A 128 8.54 14.05 10.65
C LEU A 128 9.76 13.14 10.47
N ILE A 129 9.56 11.90 10.03
CA ILE A 129 10.66 10.96 9.80
C ILE A 129 11.52 11.46 8.63
N TYR A 130 10.91 11.89 7.53
CA TYR A 130 11.57 12.36 6.33
C TYR A 130 12.49 13.56 6.58
N ASN A 131 12.09 14.48 7.47
CA ASN A 131 12.88 15.70 7.76
C ASN A 131 14.00 15.46 8.77
N ASN A 132 13.85 14.51 9.71
CA ASN A 132 14.78 14.31 10.82
C ASN A 132 15.74 13.13 10.63
N TYR A 133 15.40 12.20 9.73
CA TYR A 133 16.18 11.00 9.49
C TYR A 133 16.50 10.86 7.99
N PRO A 134 17.50 10.04 7.63
CA PRO A 134 17.78 9.73 6.23
C PRO A 134 16.50 9.25 5.49
N ILE A 135 16.35 9.67 4.26
CA ILE A 135 15.11 9.45 3.47
C ILE A 135 14.71 7.96 3.39
N TRP A 136 15.69 7.06 3.32
CA TRP A 136 15.43 5.62 3.28
C TRP A 136 14.71 5.09 4.55
N VAL A 137 14.91 5.73 5.71
CA VAL A 137 14.24 5.35 6.98
C VAL A 137 12.73 5.55 6.87
N ALA A 138 12.29 6.65 6.28
CA ALA A 138 10.86 6.92 6.06
C ALA A 138 10.22 5.81 5.20
N TRP A 139 10.86 5.43 4.11
CA TRP A 139 10.36 4.36 3.25
C TRP A 139 10.37 3.00 3.93
N ALA A 140 11.42 2.70 4.71
CA ALA A 140 11.54 1.46 5.49
C ALA A 140 10.43 1.33 6.55
N VAL A 141 10.04 2.42 7.22
CA VAL A 141 8.93 2.43 8.17
C VAL A 141 7.61 2.07 7.47
N PHE A 142 7.30 2.69 6.33
CA PHE A 142 6.10 2.35 5.56
C PHE A 142 6.12 0.92 5.02
N PHE A 143 7.28 0.43 4.59
CA PHE A 143 7.46 -0.97 4.23
C PHE A 143 7.14 -1.89 5.41
N GLY A 144 7.68 -1.60 6.60
CA GLY A 144 7.42 -2.37 7.82
C GLY A 144 5.93 -2.42 8.18
N VAL A 145 5.23 -1.28 8.09
CA VAL A 145 3.77 -1.21 8.31
C VAL A 145 3.01 -2.09 7.32
N CYS A 146 3.40 -2.08 6.03
CA CYS A 146 2.77 -2.94 5.02
C CYS A 146 2.98 -4.43 5.32
N ILE A 147 4.19 -4.83 5.76
CA ILE A 147 4.49 -6.23 6.12
C ILE A 147 3.71 -6.67 7.35
N ILE A 148 3.63 -5.83 8.39
CA ILE A 148 2.84 -6.12 9.59
C ILE A 148 1.36 -6.27 9.24
N SER A 149 0.82 -5.36 8.45
CA SER A 149 -0.58 -5.39 8.00
C SER A 149 -0.88 -6.63 7.15
N MET A 150 0.01 -6.97 6.23
CA MET A 150 -0.11 -8.19 5.42
C MET A 150 -0.04 -9.44 6.30
N GLY A 151 0.89 -9.48 7.26
CA GLY A 151 1.04 -10.57 8.21
C GLY A 151 -0.21 -10.77 9.07
N ALA A 152 -0.78 -9.68 9.60
CA ALA A 152 -2.04 -9.71 10.34
C ALA A 152 -3.21 -10.26 9.49
N MET A 153 -3.31 -9.78 8.23
CA MET A 153 -4.33 -10.26 7.29
C MET A 153 -4.18 -11.76 6.99
N LEU A 154 -2.95 -12.24 6.79
CA LEU A 154 -2.65 -13.65 6.56
C LEU A 154 -2.91 -14.52 7.79
N ALA A 155 -2.58 -14.03 8.99
CA ALA A 155 -2.86 -14.73 10.24
C ALA A 155 -4.38 -14.93 10.46
N MET A 156 -5.18 -13.92 10.11
CA MET A 156 -6.64 -13.98 10.19
C MET A 156 -7.29 -14.69 8.99
N LEU A 157 -6.54 -15.09 7.98
CA LEU A 157 -7.06 -15.57 6.70
C LEU A 157 -8.02 -16.76 6.87
N LYS A 158 -7.65 -17.77 7.67
CA LYS A 158 -8.48 -18.97 7.90
C LYS A 158 -9.82 -18.62 8.55
N TRP A 159 -9.82 -17.67 9.47
CA TRP A 159 -11.04 -17.19 10.11
C TRP A 159 -11.92 -16.40 9.14
N LEU A 160 -11.30 -15.49 8.37
CA LEU A 160 -12.00 -14.68 7.37
C LEU A 160 -12.61 -15.53 6.25
N GLU A 161 -11.90 -16.55 5.77
CA GLU A 161 -12.43 -17.48 4.76
C GLU A 161 -13.62 -18.30 5.30
N ARG A 162 -13.60 -18.70 6.55
CA ARG A 162 -14.72 -19.41 7.20
C ARG A 162 -15.97 -18.54 7.33
N VAL A 163 -15.83 -17.26 7.60
CA VAL A 163 -16.95 -16.31 7.73
C VAL A 163 -17.53 -15.94 6.37
N THR A 164 -16.77 -16.09 5.28
CA THR A 164 -17.18 -15.72 3.91
C THR A 164 -17.62 -16.91 3.05
N ALA A 165 -17.46 -18.14 3.55
CA ALA A 165 -17.95 -19.35 2.89
C ALA A 165 -19.44 -19.54 3.15
#